data_cd87cc9fe8c19a6ae4504d0b3b74386b
#
_entry.id   cd87cc9fe8c19a6ae4504d0b3b74386b
#
_cell.length_a   1.000
_cell.length_b   1.000
_cell.length_c   1.000
_cell.angle_alpha   90.00
_cell.angle_beta   90.00
_cell.angle_gamma   90.00
#
_symmetry.space_group_name_H-M   'P 1'
#
loop_
_entity.id
_entity.type
_entity.pdbx_description
1 polymer ?
#
loop_
_entity_poly.entity_id
_entity_poly.type
_entity_poly.pdbx_seq_one_letter_code
_entity_poly.pdbx_strand_id
1 'polypeptide(L)'
;MSSVVAINQRARTAEQKAQRRNAVLEAAETYFLEVGYEAFSMSNLAKNIGIAKGTLYLYFETREEIFLTLYEQSLVRWSDIFIDDLRETMTSQVYARKLLTAAAADGTFL
;
A
#
# COMPACT_ATOMS: atom_id res chain seq x y z
N MET A 1 -17.53 -6.78 -34.12
CA MET A 1 -16.89 -7.83 -33.27
C MET A 1 -15.48 -7.48 -32.86
N SER A 2 -14.67 -6.94 -33.75
CA SER A 2 -13.29 -6.60 -33.39
C SER A 2 -13.16 -5.52 -32.30
N SER A 3 -14.09 -4.58 -32.22
CA SER A 3 -14.05 -3.51 -31.23
C SER A 3 -14.30 -4.01 -29.81
N VAL A 4 -15.16 -5.01 -29.64
CA VAL A 4 -15.44 -5.61 -28.33
C VAL A 4 -14.22 -6.38 -27.82
N VAL A 5 -13.57 -7.12 -28.70
CA VAL A 5 -12.35 -7.87 -28.37
C VAL A 5 -11.22 -6.90 -27.98
N ALA A 6 -11.08 -5.79 -28.73
CA ALA A 6 -10.06 -4.80 -28.45
C ALA A 6 -10.27 -4.12 -27.07
N ILE A 7 -11.53 -3.81 -26.74
CA ILE A 7 -11.88 -3.24 -25.43
C ILE A 7 -11.55 -4.21 -24.30
N ASN A 8 -11.88 -5.48 -24.47
CA ASN A 8 -11.58 -6.50 -23.47
C ASN A 8 -10.08 -6.70 -23.28
N GLN A 9 -9.30 -6.66 -24.37
CA GLN A 9 -7.85 -6.76 -24.30
C GLN A 9 -7.23 -5.57 -23.58
N ARG A 10 -7.74 -4.37 -23.82
CA ARG A 10 -7.28 -3.17 -23.12
C ARG A 10 -7.58 -3.25 -21.62
N ALA A 11 -8.76 -3.71 -21.27
CA ALA A 11 -9.13 -3.89 -19.87
C ALA A 11 -8.24 -4.91 -19.18
N ARG A 12 -7.96 -6.04 -19.82
CA ARG A 12 -7.05 -7.07 -19.29
C ARG A 12 -5.64 -6.52 -19.13
N THR A 13 -5.14 -5.76 -20.10
CA THR A 13 -3.80 -5.19 -20.03
C THR A 13 -3.68 -4.20 -18.88
N ALA A 14 -4.68 -3.34 -18.69
CA ALA A 14 -4.71 -2.39 -17.60
C ALA A 14 -4.79 -3.10 -16.25
N GLU A 15 -5.60 -4.14 -16.15
CA GLU A 15 -5.72 -4.94 -14.94
C GLU A 15 -4.43 -5.68 -14.62
N GLN A 16 -3.80 -6.29 -15.61
CA GLN A 16 -2.51 -6.96 -15.44
C GLN A 16 -1.43 -5.99 -15.00
N LYS A 17 -1.42 -4.79 -15.56
CA LYS A 17 -0.48 -3.74 -15.20
C LYS A 17 -0.67 -3.32 -13.75
N ALA A 18 -1.92 -3.15 -13.31
CA ALA A 18 -2.23 -2.81 -11.94
C ALA A 18 -1.81 -3.93 -10.98
N GLN A 19 -2.05 -5.18 -11.35
CA GLN A 19 -1.64 -6.33 -10.55
C GLN A 19 -0.12 -6.40 -10.40
N ARG A 20 0.61 -6.15 -11.47
CA ARG A 20 2.07 -6.14 -11.45
C ARG A 20 2.60 -5.00 -10.59
N ARG A 21 1.98 -3.83 -10.72
CA ARG A 21 2.34 -2.67 -9.89
C ARG A 21 2.16 -2.98 -8.41
N ASN A 22 1.05 -3.60 -8.05
CA ASN A 22 0.78 -4.00 -6.67
C ASN A 22 1.76 -5.05 -6.18
N ALA A 23 2.12 -6.01 -7.02
CA ALA A 23 3.11 -7.02 -6.69
C ALA A 23 4.48 -6.39 -6.42
N VAL A 24 4.86 -5.39 -7.20
CA VAL A 24 6.10 -4.63 -6.97
C VAL A 24 6.04 -3.90 -5.63
N LEU A 25 4.91 -3.27 -5.31
CA LEU A 25 4.74 -2.58 -4.04
C LEU A 25 4.84 -3.52 -2.84
N GLU A 26 4.23 -4.69 -2.92
CA GLU A 26 4.32 -5.69 -1.85
C GLU A 26 5.75 -6.17 -1.66
N ALA A 27 6.43 -6.47 -2.75
CA ALA A 27 7.83 -6.88 -2.70
C ALA A 27 8.73 -5.77 -2.17
N ALA A 28 8.44 -4.53 -2.55
CA ALA A 28 9.19 -3.36 -2.09
C ALA A 28 9.02 -3.16 -0.58
N GLU A 29 7.80 -3.33 -0.07
CA GLU A 29 7.53 -3.22 1.36
C GLU A 29 8.31 -4.27 2.15
N THR A 30 8.26 -5.52 1.72
CA THR A 30 8.99 -6.61 2.36
C THR A 30 10.49 -6.35 2.32
N TYR A 31 11.00 -5.94 1.18
CA TYR A 31 12.42 -5.64 1.00
C TYR A 31 12.85 -4.48 1.88
N PHE A 32 12.04 -3.42 1.95
CA PHE A 32 12.32 -2.26 2.79
C PHE A 32 12.42 -2.66 4.27
N LEU A 33 11.52 -3.51 4.74
CA LEU A 33 11.55 -3.99 6.12
C LEU A 33 12.80 -4.81 6.43
N GLU A 34 13.35 -5.49 5.43
CA GLU A 34 14.57 -6.28 5.59
C GLU A 34 15.84 -5.44 5.62
N VAL A 35 15.96 -4.46 4.72
CA VAL A 35 17.23 -3.76 4.50
C VAL A 35 17.26 -2.34 5.06
N GLY A 36 16.11 -1.74 5.31
CA GLY A 36 16.02 -0.36 5.78
C GLY A 36 16.15 0.66 4.65
N TYR A 37 16.02 1.93 5.03
CA TYR A 37 15.96 3.03 4.07
C TYR A 37 17.25 3.21 3.30
N GLU A 38 18.39 3.17 3.99
CA GLU A 38 19.68 3.48 3.37
C GLU A 38 20.12 2.43 2.35
N ALA A 39 19.85 1.17 2.62
CA ALA A 39 20.21 0.07 1.74
C ALA A 39 19.20 -0.14 0.60
N PHE A 40 18.07 0.51 0.67
CA PHE A 40 17.03 0.38 -0.34
C PHE A 40 17.42 1.15 -1.61
N SER A 41 17.61 0.42 -2.71
CA SER A 41 17.89 1.03 -4.02
C SER A 41 17.03 0.38 -5.08
N MET A 42 16.76 1.13 -6.16
CA MET A 42 15.98 0.61 -7.27
C MET A 42 16.66 -0.59 -7.92
N SER A 43 17.97 -0.55 -8.06
CA SER A 43 18.73 -1.66 -8.63
C SER A 43 18.60 -2.93 -7.80
N ASN A 44 18.77 -2.82 -6.49
CA ASN A 44 18.68 -3.96 -5.59
C ASN A 44 17.24 -4.48 -5.49
N LEU A 45 16.28 -3.58 -5.51
CA LEU A 45 14.87 -3.97 -5.53
C LEU A 45 14.55 -4.78 -6.78
N ALA A 46 14.98 -4.32 -7.95
CA ALA A 46 14.76 -5.04 -9.20
C ALA A 46 15.36 -6.44 -9.15
N LYS A 47 16.57 -6.58 -8.62
CA LYS A 47 17.21 -7.89 -8.43
C LYS A 47 16.42 -8.77 -7.46
N ASN A 48 15.94 -8.19 -6.37
CA ASN A 48 15.17 -8.92 -5.37
C ASN A 48 13.88 -9.48 -5.95
N ILE A 49 13.19 -8.68 -6.77
CA ILE A 49 11.94 -9.09 -7.42
C ILE A 49 12.20 -10.05 -8.57
N GLY A 50 13.37 -9.96 -9.19
CA GLY A 50 13.71 -10.77 -10.36
C GLY A 50 13.26 -10.17 -11.68
N ILE A 51 13.20 -8.84 -11.77
CA ILE A 51 12.85 -8.12 -12.99
C ILE A 51 13.98 -7.21 -13.43
N ALA A 52 13.94 -6.81 -14.70
CA ALA A 52 14.89 -5.85 -15.22
C ALA A 52 14.65 -4.48 -14.59
N LYS A 53 15.72 -3.74 -14.35
CA LYS A 53 15.65 -2.38 -13.79
C LYS A 53 14.75 -1.47 -14.62
N GLY A 54 14.85 -1.57 -15.97
CA GLY A 54 13.99 -0.80 -16.86
C GLY A 54 12.52 -1.11 -16.70
N THR A 55 12.19 -2.37 -16.42
CA THR A 55 10.82 -2.78 -16.16
C THR A 55 10.31 -2.14 -14.88
N LEU A 56 11.13 -2.10 -13.82
CA LEU A 56 10.76 -1.46 -12.59
C LEU A 56 10.47 0.03 -12.80
N TYR A 57 11.29 0.72 -13.59
CA TYR A 57 11.11 2.14 -13.88
C TYR A 57 9.83 2.43 -14.66
N LEU A 58 9.23 1.45 -15.32
CA LEU A 58 7.92 1.63 -15.96
C LEU A 58 6.81 1.85 -14.93
N TYR A 59 6.98 1.35 -13.72
CA TYR A 59 5.99 1.46 -12.65
C TYR A 59 6.31 2.57 -11.68
N PHE A 60 7.57 2.74 -11.33
CA PHE A 60 8.02 3.74 -10.35
C PHE A 60 9.33 4.37 -10.81
N GLU A 61 9.36 5.68 -10.90
CA GLU A 61 10.55 6.39 -11.37
C GLU A 61 11.63 6.47 -10.29
N THR A 62 11.23 6.59 -9.03
CA THR A 62 12.14 6.74 -7.90
C THR A 62 11.69 5.89 -6.73
N ARG A 63 12.62 5.62 -5.81
CA ARG A 63 12.29 4.93 -4.56
C ARG A 63 11.37 5.78 -3.68
N GLU A 64 11.48 7.09 -3.77
CA GLU A 64 10.63 8.02 -3.02
C GLU A 64 9.18 7.87 -3.46
N GLU A 65 8.94 7.66 -4.76
CA GLU A 65 7.59 7.39 -5.28
C GLU A 65 7.02 6.10 -4.69
N ILE A 66 7.85 5.05 -4.58
CA ILE A 66 7.45 3.80 -3.94
C ILE A 66 7.07 4.04 -2.48
N PHE A 67 7.92 4.75 -1.74
CA PHE A 67 7.67 5.03 -0.32
C PHE A 67 6.41 5.85 -0.13
N LEU A 68 6.19 6.86 -0.96
CA LEU A 68 4.99 7.69 -0.89
C LEU A 68 3.74 6.86 -1.15
N THR A 69 3.78 5.99 -2.15
CA THR A 69 2.66 5.11 -2.48
C THR A 69 2.35 4.16 -1.32
N LEU A 70 3.37 3.56 -0.73
CA LEU A 70 3.19 2.67 0.43
C LEU A 70 2.62 3.43 1.63
N TYR A 71 3.07 4.65 1.83
CA TYR A 71 2.57 5.50 2.90
C TYR A 71 1.09 5.82 2.69
N GLU A 72 0.71 6.19 1.48
CA GLU A 72 -0.68 6.48 1.15
C GLU A 72 -1.59 5.26 1.37
N GLN A 73 -1.13 4.08 0.95
CA GLN A 73 -1.87 2.84 1.16
C GLN A 73 -2.03 2.52 2.65
N SER A 74 -1.00 2.76 3.43
CA SER A 74 -1.04 2.56 4.87
C SER A 74 -2.04 3.48 5.55
N LEU A 75 -2.09 4.75 5.13
CA LEU A 75 -3.05 5.71 5.66
C LEU A 75 -4.48 5.31 5.34
N VAL A 76 -4.74 4.85 4.12
CA VAL A 76 -6.08 4.40 3.71
C VAL A 76 -6.51 3.21 4.56
N ARG A 77 -5.66 2.22 4.71
CA ARG A 77 -5.95 1.04 5.54
C ARG A 77 -6.22 1.43 6.98
N TRP A 78 -5.43 2.33 7.50
CA TRP A 78 -5.56 2.82 8.88
C TRP A 78 -6.88 3.55 9.07
N SER A 79 -7.24 4.40 8.10
CA SER A 79 -8.50 5.14 8.14
C SER A 79 -9.69 4.20 8.12
N ASP A 80 -9.66 3.18 7.27
CA ASP A 80 -10.74 2.21 7.16
C ASP A 80 -10.91 1.43 8.46
N ILE A 81 -9.83 0.97 9.06
CA ILE A 81 -9.87 0.26 10.34
C ILE A 81 -10.44 1.16 11.43
N PHE A 82 -10.00 2.42 11.46
CA PHE A 82 -10.47 3.39 12.45
C PHE A 82 -11.95 3.69 12.29
N ILE A 83 -12.40 3.88 11.04
CA ILE A 83 -13.81 4.14 10.75
C ILE A 83 -14.69 2.95 11.14
N ASP A 84 -14.25 1.72 10.83
CA ASP A 84 -14.99 0.51 11.18
C ASP A 84 -15.09 0.37 12.70
N ASP A 85 -14.01 0.63 13.42
CA ASP A 85 -14.01 0.58 14.88
C ASP A 85 -14.96 1.64 15.46
N LEU A 86 -14.97 2.83 14.89
CA LEU A 86 -15.89 3.89 15.27
C LEU A 86 -17.35 3.49 15.04
N ARG A 87 -17.65 2.89 13.90
CA ARG A 87 -19.00 2.44 13.58
C ARG A 87 -19.49 1.39 14.57
N GLU A 88 -18.64 0.43 14.87
CA GLU A 88 -18.95 -0.62 15.84
C GLU A 88 -19.24 -0.06 17.20
N THR A 89 -18.48 0.93 17.63
CA THR A 89 -18.58 1.50 18.96
C THR A 89 -19.66 2.58 19.06
N MET A 90 -20.04 3.23 17.96
CA MET A 90 -21.10 4.24 17.97
C MET A 90 -22.49 3.64 18.22
N THR A 91 -22.67 2.35 17.99
CA THR A 91 -23.92 1.67 18.30
C THR A 91 -24.02 1.25 19.76
N SER A 92 -22.97 1.41 20.54
CA SER A 92 -22.96 1.06 21.97
C SER A 92 -22.50 2.25 22.79
N GLN A 93 -23.08 2.39 23.98
CA GLN A 93 -22.72 3.44 24.92
C GLN A 93 -21.31 3.26 25.49
N VAL A 94 -20.67 2.16 25.14
CA VAL A 94 -19.30 1.86 25.55
C VAL A 94 -18.27 2.66 24.72
N TYR A 95 -18.72 3.28 23.65
CA TYR A 95 -17.84 4.01 22.73
C TYR A 95 -17.00 5.08 23.44
N ALA A 96 -17.64 5.97 24.17
CA ALA A 96 -16.94 7.04 24.88
C ALA A 96 -15.98 6.49 25.90
N ARG A 97 -16.36 5.40 26.57
CA ARG A 97 -15.54 4.74 27.59
C ARG A 97 -14.31 4.10 26.95
N LYS A 98 -14.50 3.41 25.81
CA LYS A 98 -13.40 2.82 25.05
C LYS A 98 -12.40 3.87 24.57
N LEU A 99 -12.91 4.97 24.05
CA LEU A 99 -12.09 6.07 23.56
C LEU A 99 -11.26 6.68 24.68
N LEU A 100 -11.88 6.94 25.81
CA LEU A 100 -11.18 7.49 26.99
C LEU A 100 -10.15 6.51 27.55
N THR A 101 -10.50 5.24 27.59
CA THR A 101 -9.60 4.20 28.08
C THR A 101 -8.39 4.05 27.15
N ALA A 102 -8.61 4.07 25.85
CA ALA A 102 -7.52 4.00 24.86
C ALA A 102 -6.61 5.23 24.97
N ALA A 103 -7.19 6.42 25.09
CA ALA A 103 -6.43 7.65 25.22
C ALA A 103 -5.64 7.70 26.53
N ALA A 104 -6.22 7.19 27.61
CA ALA A 104 -5.56 7.14 28.91
C ALA A 104 -4.46 6.06 28.95
N ALA A 105 -4.70 4.93 28.29
CA ALA A 105 -3.73 3.84 28.23
C ALA A 105 -2.52 4.20 27.35
N ASP A 106 -2.73 5.00 26.32
CA ASP A 106 -1.69 5.43 25.40
C ASP A 106 -1.20 6.82 25.76
N GLY A 107 -0.40 6.91 26.83
CA GLY A 107 0.18 8.17 27.25
C GLY A 107 1.11 8.82 26.23
N THR A 108 1.48 8.10 25.19
CA THR A 108 2.29 8.63 24.11
C THR A 108 1.46 9.37 23.06
N PHE A 109 0.16 9.32 23.18
CA PHE A 109 -0.75 9.95 22.27
C PHE A 109 -0.73 11.47 22.38
N LEU A 110 -0.13 11.97 23.41
CA LEU A 110 0.11 13.39 23.57
C LEU A 110 1.44 13.78 22.89
#